data_6351ce6592bc3e8cafd7d510722d3d7e
#
_entry.id   6351ce6592bc3e8cafd7d510722d3d7e
#
_cell.length_a   1.000
_cell.length_b   1.000
_cell.length_c   1.000
_cell.angle_alpha   90.00
_cell.angle_beta   90.00
_cell.angle_gamma   90.00
#
_symmetry.space_group_name_H-M   'P 1'
#
loop_
_entity.id
_entity.type
_entity.pdbx_description
1 polymer ?
#
loop_
_entity_poly.entity_id
_entity_poly.type
_entity_poly.pdbx_seq_one_letter_code
_entity_poly.pdbx_strand_id
1 'polypeptide(L)'
;MKEDKTCCGTGVKESSCEPSCCGSSSATSIEEAVKESYGKRWASLKATKAAQPESQASMQSAHEALLEELKPHKGMTVLDIGSGSGETALAIAEKVGSKGKSVGIDFSPDGIKLARENAKKRGLERIAEFHQAHAVELPFPDNSFDAVISECVVCLIQDKQKALNEKVRVLKSGGRVIMHDVITQAPMPRAIREDKGLYCGCVGGAVSLNEYVEMMKEAGLTDVKTVDFTQGAKRMLSLDSVAKRLKKTEAKAAREIVDFVNKGGLGYALLIGTKK
;
A
#
# COMPACT_ATOMS: atom_id res chain seq x y z
N MET A 1 -6.21 -30.62 -41.87
CA MET A 1 -5.67 -29.31 -42.22
C MET A 1 -5.00 -28.76 -40.97
N LYS A 2 -3.65 -28.68 -41.02
CA LYS A 2 -2.86 -28.11 -39.90
C LYS A 2 -2.74 -26.61 -40.14
N GLU A 3 -3.25 -25.81 -39.20
CA GLU A 3 -3.07 -24.36 -39.23
C GLU A 3 -1.60 -24.00 -38.97
N ASP A 4 -0.96 -23.38 -39.95
CA ASP A 4 0.40 -22.82 -39.83
C ASP A 4 0.36 -21.58 -38.92
N LYS A 5 0.90 -21.69 -37.73
CA LYS A 5 1.17 -20.53 -36.84
C LYS A 5 2.46 -19.86 -37.30
N THR A 6 2.34 -18.67 -37.85
CA THR A 6 3.47 -17.80 -38.20
C THR A 6 3.82 -16.87 -37.08
N CYS A 7 5.06 -16.83 -36.65
CA CYS A 7 5.58 -15.87 -35.65
C CYS A 7 5.70 -14.47 -36.28
N CYS A 8 5.07 -13.50 -35.68
CA CYS A 8 5.32 -12.05 -35.84
C CYS A 8 5.60 -11.52 -37.22
N GLY A 9 4.73 -11.78 -38.22
CA GLY A 9 4.69 -11.00 -39.47
C GLY A 9 5.89 -11.13 -40.45
N THR A 10 6.90 -11.96 -40.19
CA THR A 10 8.11 -12.06 -41.01
C THR A 10 8.21 -13.33 -41.85
N GLY A 11 7.21 -14.20 -41.87
CA GLY A 11 7.10 -15.33 -42.79
C GLY A 11 8.13 -16.47 -42.61
N VAL A 12 8.80 -16.56 -41.50
CA VAL A 12 9.81 -17.59 -41.19
C VAL A 12 9.19 -18.70 -40.34
N LYS A 13 9.45 -19.97 -40.70
CA LYS A 13 8.92 -21.16 -40.01
C LYS A 13 9.53 -21.35 -38.61
N GLU A 14 8.74 -21.83 -37.65
CA GLU A 14 9.06 -22.00 -36.20
C GLU A 14 10.37 -22.76 -35.86
N SER A 15 10.94 -23.51 -36.79
CA SER A 15 12.15 -24.32 -36.53
C SER A 15 13.47 -23.55 -36.59
N SER A 16 13.46 -22.26 -36.89
CA SER A 16 14.64 -21.42 -37.01
C SER A 16 14.62 -20.13 -36.17
N CYS A 17 13.64 -19.96 -35.26
CA CYS A 17 13.65 -18.86 -34.32
C CYS A 17 14.52 -19.20 -33.10
N GLU A 18 15.70 -18.59 -33.04
CA GLU A 18 16.45 -18.58 -31.76
C GLU A 18 15.69 -17.82 -30.68
N PRO A 19 15.82 -18.22 -29.38
CA PRO A 19 15.14 -17.58 -28.26
C PRO A 19 15.44 -16.09 -28.09
N SER A 20 16.47 -15.58 -28.77
CA SER A 20 16.88 -14.16 -28.73
C SER A 20 16.08 -13.24 -29.65
N CYS A 21 15.27 -13.78 -30.57
CA CYS A 21 14.46 -12.94 -31.49
C CYS A 21 13.14 -12.44 -30.93
N CYS A 22 12.62 -13.07 -29.88
CA CYS A 22 11.55 -12.50 -29.08
C CYS A 22 12.20 -11.67 -27.97
N GLY A 23 12.54 -10.43 -28.26
CA GLY A 23 12.94 -9.46 -27.25
C GLY A 23 11.81 -9.29 -26.24
N SER A 24 11.73 -10.19 -25.26
CA SER A 24 10.96 -9.99 -24.05
C SER A 24 11.63 -8.87 -23.26
N SER A 25 11.38 -7.63 -23.65
CA SER A 25 11.31 -6.59 -22.62
C SER A 25 10.17 -7.04 -21.71
N SER A 26 10.47 -7.86 -20.71
CA SER A 26 9.54 -8.16 -19.63
C SER A 26 9.28 -6.85 -18.93
N ALA A 27 8.28 -6.12 -19.42
CA ALA A 27 7.73 -4.98 -18.72
C ALA A 27 7.15 -5.59 -17.45
N THR A 28 7.96 -5.60 -16.38
CA THR A 28 7.54 -6.01 -15.03
C THR A 28 6.20 -5.35 -14.74
N SER A 29 5.22 -6.11 -14.28
CA SER A 29 3.91 -5.55 -13.89
C SER A 29 4.12 -4.46 -12.83
N ILE A 30 3.14 -3.57 -12.67
CA ILE A 30 3.18 -2.56 -11.58
C ILE A 30 3.33 -3.27 -10.23
N GLU A 31 2.61 -4.35 -10.03
CA GLU A 31 2.64 -5.14 -8.80
C GLU A 31 4.03 -5.72 -8.51
N GLU A 32 4.68 -6.30 -9.52
CA GLU A 32 6.06 -6.79 -9.40
C GLU A 32 7.04 -5.65 -9.08
N ALA A 33 6.88 -4.49 -9.72
CA ALA A 33 7.71 -3.32 -9.45
C ALA A 33 7.54 -2.82 -8.00
N VAL A 34 6.32 -2.79 -7.48
CA VAL A 34 6.02 -2.43 -6.09
C VAL A 34 6.66 -3.46 -5.15
N LYS A 35 6.47 -4.76 -5.39
CA LYS A 35 7.05 -5.84 -4.58
C LYS A 35 8.58 -5.76 -4.51
N GLU A 36 9.23 -5.55 -5.66
CA GLU A 36 10.69 -5.40 -5.73
C GLU A 36 11.18 -4.14 -5.00
N SER A 37 10.49 -3.01 -5.18
CA SER A 37 10.84 -1.73 -4.54
C SER A 37 10.78 -1.83 -3.01
N TYR A 38 9.70 -2.39 -2.47
CA TYR A 38 9.55 -2.57 -1.02
C TYR A 38 10.44 -3.68 -0.47
N GLY A 39 10.68 -4.77 -1.19
CA GLY A 39 11.67 -5.78 -0.81
C GLY A 39 13.06 -5.18 -0.62
N LYS A 40 13.54 -4.39 -1.60
CA LYS A 40 14.83 -3.65 -1.48
C LYS A 40 14.84 -2.69 -0.30
N ARG A 41 13.74 -1.99 -0.03
CA ARG A 41 13.61 -1.08 1.12
C ARG A 41 13.80 -1.82 2.44
N TRP A 42 13.08 -2.93 2.64
CA TRP A 42 13.15 -3.68 3.88
C TRP A 42 14.51 -4.38 4.07
N ALA A 43 15.11 -4.90 2.99
CA ALA A 43 16.46 -5.46 3.03
C ALA A 43 17.53 -4.41 3.43
N SER A 44 17.40 -3.17 2.95
CA SER A 44 18.32 -2.09 3.28
C SER A 44 18.25 -1.65 4.74
N LEU A 45 17.08 -1.68 5.36
CA LEU A 45 16.91 -1.32 6.79
C LEU A 45 17.61 -2.27 7.75
N LYS A 46 17.86 -3.52 7.34
CA LYS A 46 18.67 -4.47 8.12
C LYS A 46 20.15 -4.10 8.15
N ALA A 47 20.67 -3.53 7.06
CA ALA A 47 22.09 -3.18 6.92
C ALA A 47 22.46 -1.91 7.69
N THR A 48 21.49 -1.07 7.99
CA THR A 48 21.70 0.17 8.73
C THR A 48 20.96 0.08 10.06
N LYS A 49 21.68 0.21 11.18
CA LYS A 49 21.06 0.64 12.46
C LYS A 49 20.60 2.08 12.28
N ALA A 50 19.68 2.30 11.35
CA ALA A 50 19.43 3.61 10.85
C ALA A 50 18.29 4.29 11.60
N ALA A 51 18.56 5.55 11.91
CA ALA A 51 17.59 6.57 12.15
C ALA A 51 16.39 6.45 11.18
N GLN A 52 15.18 6.61 11.72
CA GLN A 52 13.95 6.66 10.93
C GLN A 52 14.11 7.70 9.82
N PRO A 53 13.76 7.38 8.55
CA PRO A 53 13.88 8.37 7.48
C PRO A 53 13.03 9.59 7.83
N GLU A 54 13.53 10.77 7.46
CA GLU A 54 12.84 12.06 7.70
C GLU A 54 11.41 12.13 7.11
N SER A 55 11.06 11.22 6.19
CA SER A 55 9.70 11.05 5.68
C SER A 55 8.69 10.58 6.75
N GLN A 56 9.15 9.93 7.83
CA GLN A 56 8.26 9.47 8.89
C GLN A 56 7.75 10.63 9.76
N ALA A 57 8.55 11.67 9.99
CA ALA A 57 8.12 12.83 10.78
C ALA A 57 6.94 13.58 10.14
N SER A 58 6.82 13.58 8.81
CA SER A 58 5.71 14.24 8.11
C SER A 58 4.40 13.44 8.11
N MET A 59 4.47 12.15 8.39
CA MET A 59 3.31 11.24 8.49
C MET A 59 2.92 10.96 9.95
N GLN A 60 3.71 11.45 10.91
CA GLN A 60 3.52 11.18 12.34
C GLN A 60 2.12 11.57 12.81
N SER A 61 1.62 12.74 12.40
CA SER A 61 0.29 13.23 12.78
C SER A 61 -0.85 12.34 12.25
N ALA A 62 -0.72 11.80 11.02
CA ALA A 62 -1.72 10.90 10.46
C ALA A 62 -1.67 9.51 11.12
N HIS A 63 -0.47 9.02 11.42
CA HIS A 63 -0.28 7.79 12.18
C HIS A 63 -0.86 7.89 13.60
N GLU A 64 -0.57 8.99 14.31
CA GLU A 64 -1.13 9.26 15.63
C GLU A 64 -2.66 9.32 15.59
N ALA A 65 -3.23 10.03 14.61
CA ALA A 65 -4.68 10.10 14.42
C ALA A 65 -5.30 8.74 14.09
N LEU A 66 -4.62 7.87 13.32
CA LEU A 66 -5.07 6.50 13.07
C LEU A 66 -5.15 5.72 14.39
N LEU A 67 -4.13 5.80 15.24
CA LEU A 67 -4.13 5.13 16.55
C LEU A 67 -5.16 5.74 17.52
N GLU A 68 -5.36 7.05 17.46
CA GLU A 68 -6.41 7.74 18.24
C GLU A 68 -7.82 7.32 17.82
N GLU A 69 -8.07 7.16 16.52
CA GLU A 69 -9.33 6.63 16.00
C GLU A 69 -9.49 5.14 16.30
N LEU A 70 -8.43 4.36 16.19
CA LEU A 70 -8.46 2.92 16.49
C LEU A 70 -8.79 2.66 17.95
N LYS A 71 -8.24 3.45 18.88
CA LYS A 71 -8.40 3.27 20.35
C LYS A 71 -8.13 1.83 20.78
N PRO A 72 -6.95 1.28 20.48
CA PRO A 72 -6.66 -0.12 20.78
C PRO A 72 -6.77 -0.38 22.28
N HIS A 73 -7.50 -1.41 22.66
CA HIS A 73 -7.76 -1.76 24.05
C HIS A 73 -7.56 -3.27 24.30
N LYS A 74 -7.44 -3.66 25.58
CA LYS A 74 -7.19 -5.04 25.98
C LYS A 74 -8.24 -6.00 25.39
N GLY A 75 -7.76 -7.06 24.77
CA GLY A 75 -8.58 -8.12 24.17
C GLY A 75 -9.01 -7.88 22.73
N MET A 76 -8.72 -6.72 22.15
CA MET A 76 -9.03 -6.40 20.75
C MET A 76 -8.17 -7.21 19.78
N THR A 77 -8.75 -7.64 18.67
CA THR A 77 -8.04 -8.30 17.56
C THR A 77 -8.00 -7.36 16.35
N VAL A 78 -6.80 -6.94 15.94
CA VAL A 78 -6.59 -5.95 14.88
C VAL A 78 -5.76 -6.54 13.75
N LEU A 79 -6.14 -6.27 12.50
CA LEU A 79 -5.36 -6.58 11.31
C LEU A 79 -4.71 -5.30 10.75
N ASP A 80 -3.40 -5.36 10.55
CA ASP A 80 -2.59 -4.32 9.91
C ASP A 80 -2.18 -4.81 8.51
N ILE A 81 -2.76 -4.21 7.46
CA ILE A 81 -2.49 -4.56 6.07
C ILE A 81 -1.37 -3.68 5.53
N GLY A 82 -0.31 -4.31 4.99
CA GLY A 82 0.91 -3.65 4.57
C GLY A 82 1.79 -3.28 5.77
N SER A 83 1.86 -4.16 6.76
CA SER A 83 2.54 -3.93 8.04
C SER A 83 4.05 -3.67 7.94
N GLY A 84 4.68 -3.97 6.80
CA GLY A 84 6.11 -3.76 6.58
C GLY A 84 6.98 -4.38 7.67
N SER A 85 7.73 -3.54 8.39
CA SER A 85 8.58 -3.93 9.53
C SER A 85 7.81 -4.20 10.84
N GLY A 86 6.48 -4.02 10.84
CA GLY A 86 5.59 -4.34 11.95
C GLY A 86 5.47 -3.25 13.02
N GLU A 87 5.97 -2.03 12.81
CA GLU A 87 6.00 -1.01 13.86
C GLU A 87 4.60 -0.68 14.41
N THR A 88 3.62 -0.45 13.54
CA THR A 88 2.23 -0.15 13.93
C THR A 88 1.58 -1.35 14.60
N ALA A 89 1.71 -2.55 14.00
CA ALA A 89 1.18 -3.77 14.58
C ALA A 89 1.77 -4.06 15.97
N LEU A 90 3.06 -3.80 16.19
CA LEU A 90 3.71 -3.97 17.49
C LEU A 90 3.24 -2.95 18.53
N ALA A 91 3.05 -1.68 18.12
CA ALA A 91 2.47 -0.65 19.01
C ALA A 91 1.04 -1.02 19.42
N ILE A 92 0.26 -1.62 18.52
CA ILE A 92 -1.08 -2.14 18.82
C ILE A 92 -0.99 -3.34 19.76
N ALA A 93 -0.06 -4.29 19.53
CA ALA A 93 0.13 -5.46 20.37
C ALA A 93 0.37 -5.09 21.85
N GLU A 94 1.18 -4.05 22.12
CA GLU A 94 1.40 -3.54 23.47
C GLU A 94 0.11 -3.08 24.16
N LYS A 95 -0.82 -2.52 23.38
CA LYS A 95 -2.10 -1.98 23.91
C LYS A 95 -3.16 -3.08 24.10
N VAL A 96 -3.26 -4.01 23.15
CA VAL A 96 -4.28 -5.09 23.24
C VAL A 96 -3.92 -6.17 24.26
N GLY A 97 -2.64 -6.32 24.58
CA GLY A 97 -2.14 -7.22 25.63
C GLY A 97 -2.42 -8.70 25.35
N SER A 98 -2.14 -9.54 26.33
CA SER A 98 -2.17 -11.01 26.21
C SER A 98 -3.53 -11.63 25.90
N LYS A 99 -4.62 -10.87 26.07
CA LYS A 99 -5.99 -11.32 25.73
C LYS A 99 -6.42 -10.88 24.33
N GLY A 100 -5.67 -9.99 23.68
CA GLY A 100 -5.88 -9.50 22.33
C GLY A 100 -4.88 -10.08 21.36
N LYS A 101 -4.97 -9.65 20.10
CA LYS A 101 -4.05 -10.03 19.03
C LYS A 101 -3.86 -8.88 18.05
N SER A 102 -2.64 -8.66 17.62
CA SER A 102 -2.31 -7.81 16.48
C SER A 102 -1.74 -8.68 15.38
N VAL A 103 -2.34 -8.64 14.19
CA VAL A 103 -1.92 -9.43 13.04
C VAL A 103 -1.46 -8.49 11.95
N GLY A 104 -0.23 -8.64 11.48
CA GLY A 104 0.30 -7.89 10.35
C GLY A 104 0.39 -8.76 9.09
N ILE A 105 0.01 -8.21 7.96
CA ILE A 105 0.31 -8.82 6.67
C ILE A 105 1.11 -7.87 5.77
N ASP A 106 1.99 -8.43 4.98
CA ASP A 106 2.69 -7.74 3.91
C ASP A 106 2.96 -8.71 2.76
N PHE A 107 2.98 -8.22 1.52
CA PHE A 107 3.31 -9.07 0.37
C PHE A 107 4.83 -9.28 0.21
N SER A 108 5.66 -8.45 0.88
CA SER A 108 7.11 -8.56 0.90
C SER A 108 7.57 -9.57 1.97
N PRO A 109 8.23 -10.68 1.60
CA PRO A 109 8.79 -11.61 2.56
C PRO A 109 9.86 -10.99 3.46
N ASP A 110 10.60 -9.98 2.96
CA ASP A 110 11.62 -9.27 3.75
C ASP A 110 10.98 -8.39 4.83
N GLY A 111 9.86 -7.73 4.54
CA GLY A 111 9.06 -7.00 5.52
C GLY A 111 8.60 -7.91 6.65
N ILE A 112 7.97 -9.03 6.31
CA ILE A 112 7.48 -10.02 7.27
C ILE A 112 8.61 -10.60 8.13
N LYS A 113 9.76 -10.92 7.52
CA LYS A 113 10.92 -11.38 8.26
C LYS A 113 11.38 -10.36 9.29
N LEU A 114 11.48 -9.10 8.88
CA LEU A 114 11.89 -8.00 9.77
C LEU A 114 10.86 -7.78 10.89
N ALA A 115 9.56 -7.82 10.57
CA ALA A 115 8.49 -7.68 11.55
C ALA A 115 8.55 -8.75 12.64
N ARG A 116 8.78 -10.01 12.26
CA ARG A 116 8.95 -11.13 13.21
C ARG A 116 10.20 -10.96 14.08
N GLU A 117 11.31 -10.49 13.51
CA GLU A 117 12.53 -10.18 14.27
C GLU A 117 12.28 -9.05 15.30
N ASN A 118 11.53 -8.02 14.90
CA ASN A 118 11.16 -6.92 15.78
C ASN A 118 10.19 -7.36 16.89
N ALA A 119 9.21 -8.22 16.58
CA ALA A 119 8.33 -8.82 17.59
C ALA A 119 9.13 -9.59 18.65
N LYS A 120 10.08 -10.41 18.22
CA LYS A 120 10.93 -11.17 19.13
C LYS A 120 11.79 -10.27 20.01
N LYS A 121 12.37 -9.20 19.45
CA LYS A 121 13.17 -8.23 20.21
C LYS A 121 12.37 -7.52 21.30
N ARG A 122 11.07 -7.33 21.09
CA ARG A 122 10.15 -6.68 22.04
C ARG A 122 9.40 -7.67 22.94
N GLY A 123 9.60 -9.00 22.77
CA GLY A 123 8.90 -10.04 23.53
C GLY A 123 7.39 -10.10 23.24
N LEU A 124 7.00 -9.71 22.01
CA LEU A 124 5.59 -9.59 21.58
C LEU A 124 5.13 -10.72 20.65
N GLU A 125 5.96 -11.72 20.37
CA GLU A 125 5.70 -12.78 19.40
C GLU A 125 4.47 -13.66 19.72
N ARG A 126 3.97 -13.61 20.95
CA ARG A 126 2.72 -14.30 21.35
C ARG A 126 1.47 -13.47 21.09
N ILE A 127 1.61 -12.15 20.89
CA ILE A 127 0.51 -11.20 20.73
C ILE A 127 0.50 -10.65 19.30
N ALA A 128 1.68 -10.45 18.69
CA ALA A 128 1.84 -9.95 17.34
C ALA A 128 2.23 -11.10 16.38
N GLU A 129 1.38 -11.37 15.40
CA GLU A 129 1.63 -12.37 14.35
C GLU A 129 1.82 -11.68 13.00
N PHE A 130 2.71 -12.24 12.16
CA PHE A 130 2.99 -11.68 10.84
C PHE A 130 2.95 -12.74 9.75
N HIS A 131 2.17 -12.49 8.67
CA HIS A 131 1.97 -13.42 7.56
C HIS A 131 2.26 -12.74 6.23
N GLN A 132 2.93 -13.46 5.32
CA GLN A 132 3.04 -13.01 3.96
C GLN A 132 1.71 -13.26 3.25
N ALA A 133 1.04 -12.19 2.81
CA ALA A 133 -0.23 -12.28 2.10
C ALA A 133 -0.44 -11.03 1.22
N HIS A 134 -1.36 -11.14 0.26
CA HIS A 134 -1.78 -10.03 -0.58
C HIS A 134 -3.10 -9.44 -0.06
N ALA A 135 -3.23 -8.11 -0.10
CA ALA A 135 -4.41 -7.41 0.42
C ALA A 135 -5.72 -7.72 -0.34
N VAL A 136 -5.64 -8.25 -1.57
CA VAL A 136 -6.81 -8.64 -2.38
C VAL A 136 -7.26 -10.09 -2.16
N GLU A 137 -6.55 -10.83 -1.29
CA GLU A 137 -6.87 -12.22 -0.93
C GLU A 137 -6.32 -12.52 0.46
N LEU A 138 -7.11 -12.19 1.49
CA LEU A 138 -6.70 -12.32 2.88
C LEU A 138 -6.89 -13.75 3.38
N PRO A 139 -5.85 -14.40 3.96
CA PRO A 139 -5.91 -15.77 4.41
C PRO A 139 -6.62 -15.91 5.78
N PHE A 140 -7.68 -15.15 5.99
CA PHE A 140 -8.41 -15.15 7.25
C PHE A 140 -9.90 -15.41 6.99
N PRO A 141 -10.59 -16.07 7.94
CA PRO A 141 -12.04 -16.25 7.87
C PRO A 141 -12.79 -14.92 7.94
N ASP A 142 -14.04 -14.93 7.51
CA ASP A 142 -14.97 -13.81 7.69
C ASP A 142 -15.13 -13.47 9.18
N ASN A 143 -15.38 -12.20 9.48
CA ASN A 143 -15.69 -11.74 10.84
C ASN A 143 -14.64 -12.10 11.91
N SER A 144 -13.35 -12.00 11.55
CA SER A 144 -12.22 -12.37 12.42
C SER A 144 -11.68 -11.20 13.25
N PHE A 145 -11.81 -9.95 12.78
CA PHE A 145 -11.13 -8.79 13.34
C PHE A 145 -12.10 -7.72 13.84
N ASP A 146 -11.78 -7.10 14.96
CA ASP A 146 -12.51 -5.95 15.50
C ASP A 146 -12.20 -4.65 14.74
N ALA A 147 -10.99 -4.56 14.17
CA ALA A 147 -10.59 -3.48 13.27
C ALA A 147 -9.59 -3.97 12.22
N VAL A 148 -9.61 -3.32 11.05
CA VAL A 148 -8.63 -3.47 9.99
C VAL A 148 -8.04 -2.11 9.69
N ILE A 149 -6.72 -2.02 9.74
CA ILE A 149 -5.99 -0.78 9.44
C ILE A 149 -5.08 -0.93 8.22
N SER A 150 -4.70 0.19 7.61
CA SER A 150 -3.62 0.24 6.62
C SER A 150 -3.07 1.65 6.47
N GLU A 151 -1.75 1.76 6.22
CA GLU A 151 -1.04 3.02 6.11
C GLU A 151 -0.31 3.10 4.76
N CYS A 152 -0.81 3.94 3.83
CA CYS A 152 -0.28 4.10 2.46
C CYS A 152 -0.17 2.78 1.69
N VAL A 153 -1.23 1.99 1.67
CA VAL A 153 -1.25 0.66 1.04
C VAL A 153 -2.21 0.58 -0.13
N VAL A 154 -3.44 1.10 0.02
CA VAL A 154 -4.48 0.96 -1.02
C VAL A 154 -4.09 1.71 -2.29
N CYS A 155 -3.37 2.83 -2.18
CA CYS A 155 -2.78 3.53 -3.33
C CYS A 155 -1.79 2.67 -4.15
N LEU A 156 -1.20 1.64 -3.57
CA LEU A 156 -0.27 0.72 -4.25
C LEU A 156 -0.97 -0.47 -4.92
N ILE A 157 -2.24 -0.71 -4.62
CA ILE A 157 -3.01 -1.85 -5.11
C ILE A 157 -3.75 -1.45 -6.38
N GLN A 158 -3.68 -2.29 -7.43
CA GLN A 158 -4.40 -2.02 -8.68
C GLN A 158 -5.91 -2.23 -8.50
N ASP A 159 -6.33 -3.38 -7.98
CA ASP A 159 -7.74 -3.69 -7.66
C ASP A 159 -8.08 -3.24 -6.23
N LYS A 160 -8.31 -1.92 -6.09
CA LYS A 160 -8.62 -1.29 -4.80
C LYS A 160 -9.97 -1.76 -4.24
N GLN A 161 -10.95 -1.95 -5.11
CA GLN A 161 -12.27 -2.41 -4.69
C GLN A 161 -12.19 -3.80 -4.06
N LYS A 162 -11.46 -4.72 -4.69
CA LYS A 162 -11.26 -6.07 -4.14
C LYS A 162 -10.54 -6.03 -2.79
N ALA A 163 -9.51 -5.18 -2.64
CA ALA A 163 -8.84 -5.01 -1.36
C ALA A 163 -9.77 -4.46 -0.27
N LEU A 164 -10.66 -3.51 -0.59
CA LEU A 164 -11.64 -3.00 0.36
C LEU A 164 -12.70 -4.05 0.70
N ASN A 165 -13.17 -4.84 -0.27
CA ASN A 165 -14.09 -5.94 -0.03
C ASN A 165 -13.49 -6.98 0.93
N GLU A 166 -12.22 -7.33 0.76
CA GLU A 166 -11.51 -8.24 1.66
C GLU A 166 -11.37 -7.68 3.08
N LYS A 167 -11.03 -6.37 3.21
CA LYS A 167 -11.01 -5.68 4.52
C LYS A 167 -12.35 -5.81 5.23
N VAL A 168 -13.44 -5.59 4.51
CA VAL A 168 -14.79 -5.67 5.08
C VAL A 168 -15.19 -7.12 5.36
N ARG A 169 -14.84 -8.08 4.49
CA ARG A 169 -15.13 -9.51 4.70
C ARG A 169 -14.59 -10.00 6.05
N VAL A 170 -13.33 -9.70 6.33
CA VAL A 170 -12.66 -10.17 7.56
C VAL A 170 -13.04 -9.39 8.83
N LEU A 171 -13.70 -8.22 8.70
CA LEU A 171 -14.21 -7.48 9.84
C LEU A 171 -15.44 -8.14 10.47
N LYS A 172 -15.54 -8.10 11.79
CA LYS A 172 -16.77 -8.40 12.52
C LYS A 172 -17.82 -7.31 12.29
N SER A 173 -19.10 -7.62 12.48
CA SER A 173 -20.16 -6.60 12.52
C SER A 173 -19.83 -5.58 13.60
N GLY A 174 -20.02 -4.30 13.32
CA GLY A 174 -19.62 -3.19 14.19
C GLY A 174 -18.12 -2.88 14.15
N GLY A 175 -17.30 -3.70 13.49
CA GLY A 175 -15.88 -3.47 13.31
C GLY A 175 -15.59 -2.31 12.36
N ARG A 176 -14.38 -1.76 12.41
CA ARG A 176 -13.99 -0.57 11.66
C ARG A 176 -12.81 -0.80 10.72
N VAL A 177 -12.89 -0.23 9.51
CA VAL A 177 -11.73 0.06 8.67
C VAL A 177 -11.22 1.44 9.04
N ILE A 178 -9.92 1.59 9.29
CA ILE A 178 -9.25 2.86 9.50
C ILE A 178 -8.00 2.86 8.65
N MET A 179 -7.93 3.77 7.69
CA MET A 179 -6.78 3.82 6.78
C MET A 179 -6.42 5.25 6.44
N HIS A 180 -5.14 5.52 6.20
CA HIS A 180 -4.75 6.75 5.56
C HIS A 180 -3.98 6.48 4.27
N ASP A 181 -4.19 7.36 3.30
CA ASP A 181 -3.62 7.17 1.97
C ASP A 181 -3.39 8.48 1.22
N VAL A 182 -2.55 8.42 0.18
CA VAL A 182 -2.40 9.52 -0.76
C VAL A 182 -3.67 9.62 -1.61
N ILE A 183 -4.18 10.83 -1.74
CA ILE A 183 -5.35 11.14 -2.58
C ILE A 183 -4.99 12.12 -3.68
N THR A 184 -5.82 12.19 -4.73
CA THR A 184 -5.74 13.25 -5.74
C THR A 184 -6.77 14.33 -5.44
N GLN A 185 -6.35 15.60 -5.63
CA GLN A 185 -7.22 16.78 -5.50
C GLN A 185 -7.60 17.37 -6.87
N ALA A 186 -7.09 16.77 -7.96
CA ALA A 186 -7.38 17.09 -9.34
C ALA A 186 -7.25 15.84 -10.21
N PRO A 187 -7.77 15.83 -11.46
CA PRO A 187 -7.59 14.71 -12.38
C PRO A 187 -6.11 14.37 -12.56
N MET A 188 -5.76 13.12 -12.27
CA MET A 188 -4.37 12.63 -12.32
C MET A 188 -3.87 12.55 -13.77
N PRO A 189 -2.77 13.23 -14.14
CA PRO A 189 -2.15 13.09 -15.45
C PRO A 189 -1.75 11.63 -15.74
N ARG A 190 -1.95 11.20 -17.00
CA ARG A 190 -1.60 9.84 -17.44
C ARG A 190 -0.12 9.52 -17.19
N ALA A 191 0.76 10.49 -17.40
CA ALA A 191 2.20 10.36 -17.16
C ALA A 191 2.54 9.96 -15.70
N ILE A 192 1.71 10.39 -14.72
CA ILE A 192 1.87 10.01 -13.31
C ILE A 192 1.37 8.57 -13.07
N ARG A 193 0.20 8.22 -13.63
CA ARG A 193 -0.39 6.89 -13.46
C ARG A 193 0.46 5.77 -14.02
N GLU A 194 1.15 6.02 -15.13
CA GLU A 194 1.95 5.03 -15.86
C GLU A 194 3.42 4.97 -15.39
N ASP A 195 3.88 5.97 -14.62
CA ASP A 195 5.25 5.96 -14.09
C ASP A 195 5.37 5.01 -12.90
N LYS A 196 6.11 3.91 -13.10
CA LYS A 196 6.30 2.87 -12.08
C LYS A 196 6.98 3.40 -10.81
N GLY A 197 7.91 4.35 -10.93
CA GLY A 197 8.58 4.94 -9.79
C GLY A 197 7.63 5.75 -8.92
N LEU A 198 6.74 6.51 -9.55
CA LEU A 198 5.68 7.26 -8.85
C LEU A 198 4.62 6.32 -8.26
N TYR A 199 4.31 5.23 -8.96
CA TYR A 199 3.39 4.22 -8.43
C TYR A 199 3.96 3.58 -7.16
N CYS A 200 5.20 3.11 -7.20
CA CYS A 200 5.91 2.58 -6.01
C CYS A 200 6.05 3.62 -4.87
N GLY A 201 5.90 4.89 -5.19
CA GLY A 201 5.92 6.00 -4.25
C GLY A 201 4.55 6.44 -3.74
N CYS A 202 3.51 5.63 -3.87
CA CYS A 202 2.12 5.92 -3.46
C CYS A 202 1.42 7.01 -4.29
N VAL A 203 2.08 7.59 -5.30
CA VAL A 203 1.51 8.70 -6.09
C VAL A 203 0.72 8.19 -7.29
N GLY A 204 1.30 7.30 -8.10
CA GLY A 204 0.70 6.85 -9.37
C GLY A 204 -0.64 6.11 -9.22
N GLY A 205 -0.85 5.45 -8.11
CA GLY A 205 -2.10 4.74 -7.82
C GLY A 205 -3.08 5.50 -6.92
N ALA A 206 -2.79 6.77 -6.57
CA ALA A 206 -3.72 7.58 -5.80
C ALA A 206 -5.01 7.86 -6.59
N VAL A 207 -6.14 7.91 -5.90
CA VAL A 207 -7.46 8.25 -6.42
C VAL A 207 -8.04 9.42 -5.62
N SER A 208 -9.13 10.01 -6.08
CA SER A 208 -9.76 11.11 -5.35
C SER A 208 -10.39 10.63 -4.03
N LEU A 209 -10.60 11.57 -3.11
CA LEU A 209 -11.27 11.28 -1.84
C LEU A 209 -12.68 10.72 -2.07
N ASN A 210 -13.40 11.27 -3.05
CA ASN A 210 -14.75 10.80 -3.39
C ASN A 210 -14.73 9.35 -3.91
N GLU A 211 -13.78 8.98 -4.79
CA GLU A 211 -13.63 7.61 -5.26
C GLU A 211 -13.35 6.64 -4.09
N TYR A 212 -12.52 7.02 -3.13
CA TYR A 212 -12.31 6.20 -1.92
C TYR A 212 -13.58 6.04 -1.10
N VAL A 213 -14.34 7.12 -0.88
CA VAL A 213 -15.59 7.09 -0.11
C VAL A 213 -16.62 6.18 -0.79
N GLU A 214 -16.77 6.27 -2.11
CA GLU A 214 -17.70 5.42 -2.86
C GLU A 214 -17.27 3.95 -2.81
N MET A 215 -15.99 3.64 -3.05
CA MET A 215 -15.47 2.27 -2.94
C MET A 215 -15.67 1.68 -1.53
N MET A 216 -15.52 2.49 -0.46
CA MET A 216 -15.79 2.05 0.91
C MET A 216 -17.26 1.72 1.14
N LYS A 217 -18.18 2.55 0.60
CA LYS A 217 -19.63 2.29 0.67
C LYS A 217 -20.02 1.05 -0.13
N GLU A 218 -19.49 0.89 -1.34
CA GLU A 218 -19.70 -0.28 -2.19
C GLU A 218 -19.21 -1.57 -1.52
N ALA A 219 -18.14 -1.50 -0.74
CA ALA A 219 -17.66 -2.62 0.07
C ALA A 219 -18.56 -2.94 1.27
N GLY A 220 -19.57 -2.12 1.58
CA GLY A 220 -20.53 -2.33 2.67
C GLY A 220 -20.21 -1.56 3.96
N LEU A 221 -19.31 -0.57 3.91
CA LEU A 221 -19.03 0.30 5.05
C LEU A 221 -20.06 1.43 5.15
N THR A 222 -20.44 1.75 6.37
CA THR A 222 -21.32 2.87 6.73
C THR A 222 -20.56 3.86 7.62
N ASP A 223 -21.19 5.00 7.92
CA ASP A 223 -20.61 6.06 8.75
C ASP A 223 -19.22 6.49 8.29
N VAL A 224 -19.03 6.55 6.95
CA VAL A 224 -17.73 6.89 6.36
C VAL A 224 -17.37 8.32 6.70
N LYS A 225 -16.27 8.48 7.43
CA LYS A 225 -15.68 9.77 7.83
C LYS A 225 -14.33 9.93 7.16
N THR A 226 -13.97 11.18 6.88
CA THR A 226 -12.70 11.56 6.29
C THR A 226 -12.08 12.72 7.05
N VAL A 227 -10.76 12.69 7.22
CA VAL A 227 -9.99 13.79 7.82
C VAL A 227 -8.85 14.14 6.87
N ASP A 228 -8.73 15.42 6.51
CA ASP A 228 -7.68 15.90 5.62
C ASP A 228 -6.38 16.13 6.40
N PHE A 229 -5.33 15.42 6.02
CA PHE A 229 -3.96 15.57 6.52
C PHE A 229 -2.99 16.14 5.50
N THR A 230 -3.48 16.72 4.40
CA THR A 230 -2.65 17.25 3.30
C THR A 230 -1.60 18.23 3.79
N GLN A 231 -1.94 19.10 4.74
CA GLN A 231 -0.99 20.07 5.31
C GLN A 231 0.16 19.40 6.06
N GLY A 232 -0.13 18.36 6.85
CA GLY A 232 0.87 17.55 7.56
C GLY A 232 1.76 16.74 6.61
N ALA A 233 1.23 16.32 5.47
CA ALA A 233 1.93 15.51 4.47
C ALA A 233 2.66 16.33 3.40
N LYS A 234 2.64 17.67 3.44
CA LYS A 234 3.25 18.55 2.42
C LYS A 234 4.67 18.16 2.04
N ARG A 235 5.50 17.77 3.00
CA ARG A 235 6.89 17.39 2.74
C ARG A 235 6.98 16.10 1.93
N MET A 236 6.13 15.11 2.22
CA MET A 236 6.05 13.84 1.49
C MET A 236 5.53 14.05 0.07
N LEU A 237 4.55 14.94 -0.09
CA LEU A 237 3.89 15.28 -1.34
C LEU A 237 4.63 16.39 -2.12
N SER A 238 5.77 16.87 -1.61
CA SER A 238 6.54 17.95 -2.22
C SER A 238 7.16 17.52 -3.55
N LEU A 239 7.42 18.52 -4.39
CA LEU A 239 8.10 18.34 -5.67
C LEU A 239 9.45 17.62 -5.52
N ASP A 240 10.24 17.97 -4.49
CA ASP A 240 11.53 17.31 -4.22
C ASP A 240 11.38 15.81 -3.94
N SER A 241 10.36 15.45 -3.17
CA SER A 241 10.05 14.04 -2.89
C SER A 241 9.60 13.29 -4.14
N VAL A 242 8.77 13.89 -4.97
CA VAL A 242 8.28 13.32 -6.23
C VAL A 242 9.40 13.25 -7.26
N ALA A 243 10.18 14.31 -7.44
CA ALA A 243 11.28 14.39 -8.41
C ALA A 243 12.38 13.35 -8.17
N LYS A 244 12.69 13.02 -6.90
CA LYS A 244 13.63 11.94 -6.56
C LYS A 244 13.24 10.57 -7.14
N ARG A 245 11.96 10.39 -7.49
CA ARG A 245 11.40 9.16 -8.05
C ARG A 245 11.37 9.15 -9.58
N LEU A 246 11.49 10.32 -10.22
CA LEU A 246 11.40 10.54 -11.67
C LEU A 246 12.70 10.20 -12.43
N LYS A 247 13.43 9.18 -12.08
CA LYS A 247 14.80 8.90 -12.58
C LYS A 247 14.94 8.69 -14.11
N LYS A 248 13.84 8.47 -14.86
CA LYS A 248 13.86 8.17 -16.30
C LYS A 248 12.66 8.76 -17.07
N THR A 249 12.03 9.79 -16.56
CA THR A 249 10.82 10.36 -17.16
C THR A 249 11.18 11.33 -18.29
N GLU A 250 10.46 11.24 -19.42
CA GLU A 250 10.62 12.19 -20.54
C GLU A 250 10.36 13.62 -20.09
N ALA A 251 11.07 14.58 -20.67
CA ALA A 251 11.02 15.98 -20.26
C ALA A 251 9.60 16.61 -20.27
N LYS A 252 8.73 16.18 -21.22
CA LYS A 252 7.33 16.62 -21.29
C LYS A 252 6.53 16.09 -20.12
N ALA A 253 6.60 14.79 -19.86
CA ALA A 253 5.91 14.13 -18.74
C ALA A 253 6.41 14.70 -17.40
N ALA A 254 7.71 14.94 -17.25
CA ALA A 254 8.27 15.58 -16.06
C ALA A 254 7.65 16.97 -15.79
N ARG A 255 7.42 17.80 -16.82
CA ARG A 255 6.76 19.10 -16.67
C ARG A 255 5.30 18.97 -16.22
N GLU A 256 4.54 18.04 -16.78
CA GLU A 256 3.15 17.76 -16.38
C GLU A 256 3.06 17.33 -14.91
N ILE A 257 3.99 16.50 -14.46
CA ILE A 257 4.09 16.02 -13.07
C ILE A 257 4.42 17.19 -12.12
N VAL A 258 5.42 17.98 -12.48
CA VAL A 258 5.82 19.18 -11.72
C VAL A 258 4.65 20.15 -11.58
N ASP A 259 3.95 20.44 -12.67
CA ASP A 259 2.80 21.35 -12.71
C ASP A 259 1.65 20.83 -11.85
N PHE A 260 1.34 19.54 -11.95
CA PHE A 260 0.30 18.87 -11.14
C PHE A 260 0.59 18.98 -9.63
N VAL A 261 1.82 18.69 -9.22
CA VAL A 261 2.22 18.75 -7.81
C VAL A 261 2.20 20.20 -7.29
N ASN A 262 2.73 21.14 -8.06
CA ASN A 262 2.76 22.56 -7.69
C ASN A 262 1.37 23.19 -7.56
N LYS A 263 0.40 22.72 -8.33
CA LYS A 263 -1.01 23.13 -8.24
C LYS A 263 -1.78 22.46 -7.10
N GLY A 264 -1.10 21.67 -6.25
CA GLY A 264 -1.75 20.98 -5.14
C GLY A 264 -2.57 19.78 -5.59
N GLY A 265 -2.19 19.12 -6.68
CA GLY A 265 -2.89 17.97 -7.22
C GLY A 265 -2.86 16.72 -6.35
N LEU A 266 -2.01 16.70 -5.31
CA LEU A 266 -1.92 15.61 -4.32
C LEU A 266 -2.42 16.06 -2.95
N GLY A 267 -3.05 15.12 -2.24
CA GLY A 267 -3.47 15.27 -0.87
C GLY A 267 -3.21 14.01 -0.05
N TYR A 268 -3.55 14.05 1.21
CA TYR A 268 -3.42 12.96 2.15
C TYR A 268 -4.62 12.92 3.09
N ALA A 269 -5.27 11.80 3.23
CA ALA A 269 -6.48 11.69 4.03
C ALA A 269 -6.50 10.45 4.91
N LEU A 270 -7.10 10.59 6.10
CA LEU A 270 -7.55 9.47 6.94
C LEU A 270 -9.00 9.18 6.60
N LEU A 271 -9.31 7.91 6.39
CA LEU A 271 -10.62 7.40 6.04
C LEU A 271 -11.04 6.34 7.07
N ILE A 272 -12.26 6.46 7.56
CA ILE A 272 -12.82 5.58 8.59
C ILE A 272 -14.19 5.13 8.13
N GLY A 273 -14.50 3.84 8.27
CA GLY A 273 -15.83 3.30 7.99
C GLY A 273 -16.16 2.14 8.92
N THR A 274 -17.45 1.92 9.17
CA THR A 274 -17.94 0.86 10.08
C THR A 274 -18.68 -0.21 9.27
N LYS A 275 -18.41 -1.49 9.52
CA LYS A 275 -19.18 -2.61 8.98
C LYS A 275 -20.49 -2.74 9.75
N LYS A 276 -21.62 -2.83 9.06
CA LYS A 276 -22.92 -3.14 9.69
C LYS A 276 -22.98 -4.53 10.27
#